data_bcd17117bb6f23c0bedd901c5251f53c
#
_entry.id   bcd17117bb6f23c0bedd901c5251f53c
#
_cell.length_a   1.000
_cell.length_b   1.000
_cell.length_c   1.000
_cell.angle_alpha   90.00
_cell.angle_beta   90.00
_cell.angle_gamma   90.00
#
_symmetry.space_group_name_H-M   'P 1'
#
loop_
_entity.id
_entity.type
_entity.pdbx_description
1 polymer ?
#
loop_
_entity_poly.entity_id
_entity_poly.type
_entity_poly.pdbx_seq_one_letter_code
_entity_poly.pdbx_strand_id
1 'polypeptide(L)'
;MNVKSSWYTLWVVCLLWLLNRQKATAQIAPEAQRRYNAAVKLVQTGDYERAKTDLNGLIQQRGPLAPYASYYYAIAAFRQKNFAQSRLMLKQLLEYFPDWSKLNDANYLLAAVSMELGQYEEALTVIQQISDPAFRPDITKLEQNFLPRITDLNRLKQLNKDFPNDRVIGLTLIDLIQRTASDKDDLELSDRLTNRFGVPGVAATQPSTTAAAGTANQSTAPIMAPTRSSRAKGYYNIAVMFPFRLDEFNADKRRTNQYVYDLYDGIKMAKTRLQEEGITVNVFAYDLENDANKTLELVNSPAFAQTDLIIGPLYIEPNRIASAYANQNNIVLLNPIATSSELVANQPLSFMAQPSMNQQAKKVADYIRSLNGSRRAAIYFGTSRKDSLLAMTYQNELKQQNYTIVDFRKVSGTAQSMADAMKLTEKPTATRPVNATATINLGHVFFASSNEDDGAQMLDALSRRKVSAPVVTTASAFDFYRNAGSTFNRRDLYLLYPDFIDTSREPVVAFQEQYVAKRNTIPSVFASEGYDMMLFFGRQLAKNGLQTRTRSNLHSDTDDYLLSGFDYTQTNENQIVPIVKYEDGRLVKVN
;
A
#
# COMPACT_ATOMS: atom_id res chain seq x y z
N MET A 1 -85.71 -28.02 3.05
CA MET A 1 -85.09 -27.33 4.17
C MET A 1 -83.53 -27.45 4.00
N ASN A 2 -82.88 -26.35 4.07
CA ASN A 2 -81.55 -26.06 3.59
C ASN A 2 -80.39 -26.82 4.25
N VAL A 3 -79.76 -27.72 3.53
CA VAL A 3 -78.46 -28.32 3.89
C VAL A 3 -77.24 -27.69 3.13
N LYS A 4 -77.51 -26.76 2.24
CA LYS A 4 -76.47 -26.12 1.44
C LYS A 4 -75.75 -24.90 2.07
N SER A 5 -76.26 -24.40 3.23
CA SER A 5 -75.66 -23.22 3.89
C SER A 5 -74.46 -23.54 4.84
N SER A 6 -74.42 -24.78 5.38
CA SER A 6 -73.40 -25.16 6.37
C SER A 6 -72.01 -25.49 5.77
N TRP A 7 -71.93 -25.82 4.46
CA TRP A 7 -70.65 -26.15 3.80
C TRP A 7 -69.86 -24.91 3.36
N TYR A 8 -70.56 -23.82 3.03
CA TYR A 8 -69.90 -22.55 2.67
C TYR A 8 -69.27 -21.90 3.91
N THR A 9 -69.89 -22.00 5.09
CA THR A 9 -69.29 -21.44 6.32
C THR A 9 -68.07 -22.22 6.76
N LEU A 10 -68.02 -23.56 6.57
CA LEU A 10 -66.80 -24.34 6.87
C LEU A 10 -65.64 -24.04 5.91
N TRP A 11 -65.93 -23.83 4.63
CA TRP A 11 -64.93 -23.49 3.64
C TRP A 11 -64.35 -22.07 3.84
N VAL A 12 -65.15 -21.11 4.22
CA VAL A 12 -64.72 -19.74 4.54
C VAL A 12 -63.87 -19.71 5.81
N VAL A 13 -64.21 -20.50 6.82
CA VAL A 13 -63.40 -20.62 8.06
C VAL A 13 -62.10 -21.34 7.80
N CYS A 14 -62.07 -22.39 6.98
CA CYS A 14 -60.80 -23.03 6.56
C CYS A 14 -59.92 -22.12 5.67
N LEU A 15 -60.55 -21.33 4.79
CA LEU A 15 -59.81 -20.36 3.97
C LEU A 15 -59.25 -19.21 4.80
N LEU A 16 -60.00 -18.73 5.81
CA LEU A 16 -59.52 -17.72 6.76
C LEU A 16 -58.45 -18.30 7.70
N TRP A 17 -58.46 -19.60 8.00
CA TRP A 17 -57.39 -20.28 8.74
C TRP A 17 -56.13 -20.50 7.93
N LEU A 18 -56.27 -20.73 6.61
CA LEU A 18 -55.15 -20.83 5.66
C LEU A 18 -54.55 -19.45 5.29
N LEU A 19 -55.35 -18.39 5.28
CA LEU A 19 -54.89 -17.02 5.05
C LEU A 19 -54.24 -16.40 6.29
N ASN A 20 -54.51 -16.92 7.50
CA ASN A 20 -53.89 -16.46 8.75
C ASN A 20 -52.61 -17.22 9.12
N ARG A 21 -52.01 -18.01 8.22
CA ARG A 21 -50.57 -18.33 8.30
C ARG A 21 -49.76 -17.12 7.85
N GLN A 22 -50.01 -15.96 8.45
CA GLN A 22 -48.96 -14.95 8.58
C GLN A 22 -47.79 -15.67 9.25
N LYS A 23 -46.64 -15.70 8.59
CA LYS A 23 -45.37 -16.06 9.22
C LYS A 23 -45.33 -15.28 10.53
N ALA A 24 -45.57 -15.95 11.66
CA ALA A 24 -45.31 -15.36 12.95
C ALA A 24 -43.82 -15.05 12.93
N THR A 25 -43.45 -13.80 12.66
CA THR A 25 -42.09 -13.32 12.87
C THR A 25 -41.87 -13.51 14.37
N ALA A 26 -41.16 -14.57 14.72
CA ALA A 26 -40.85 -14.89 16.10
C ALA A 26 -40.16 -13.65 16.69
N GLN A 27 -40.86 -12.97 17.59
CA GLN A 27 -40.38 -11.72 18.19
C GLN A 27 -39.15 -12.07 19.00
N ILE A 28 -38.02 -11.51 18.62
CA ILE A 28 -36.72 -11.74 19.30
C ILE A 28 -36.88 -11.25 20.74
N ALA A 29 -36.66 -12.13 21.73
CA ALA A 29 -36.67 -11.74 23.12
C ALA A 29 -35.59 -10.67 23.39
N PRO A 30 -35.90 -9.55 24.05
CA PRO A 30 -34.96 -8.47 24.27
C PRO A 30 -33.65 -8.92 24.98
N GLU A 31 -33.74 -9.93 25.83
CA GLU A 31 -32.57 -10.51 26.50
C GLU A 31 -31.67 -11.27 25.53
N ALA A 32 -32.25 -12.07 24.63
CA ALA A 32 -31.49 -12.77 23.59
C ALA A 32 -30.76 -11.78 22.65
N GLN A 33 -31.42 -10.66 22.31
CA GLN A 33 -30.82 -9.61 21.51
C GLN A 33 -29.63 -8.94 22.23
N ARG A 34 -29.78 -8.65 23.53
CA ARG A 34 -28.68 -8.07 24.34
C ARG A 34 -27.48 -9.00 24.42
N ARG A 35 -27.74 -10.30 24.69
CA ARG A 35 -26.69 -11.34 24.74
C ARG A 35 -25.99 -11.47 23.41
N TYR A 36 -26.71 -11.49 22.30
CA TYR A 36 -26.17 -11.55 20.97
C TYR A 36 -25.24 -10.32 20.68
N ASN A 37 -25.73 -9.12 20.93
CA ASN A 37 -24.95 -7.90 20.72
C ASN A 37 -23.68 -7.85 21.59
N ALA A 38 -23.76 -8.31 22.84
CA ALA A 38 -22.60 -8.42 23.72
C ALA A 38 -21.57 -9.43 23.19
N ALA A 39 -22.02 -10.60 22.74
CA ALA A 39 -21.17 -11.63 22.18
C ALA A 39 -20.48 -11.17 20.87
N VAL A 40 -21.21 -10.48 19.99
CA VAL A 40 -20.64 -9.88 18.76
C VAL A 40 -19.57 -8.86 19.12
N LYS A 41 -19.78 -8.03 20.15
CA LYS A 41 -18.78 -7.08 20.62
C LYS A 41 -17.51 -7.80 21.15
N LEU A 42 -17.68 -8.92 21.86
CA LEU A 42 -16.54 -9.74 22.31
C LEU A 42 -15.75 -10.32 21.13
N VAL A 43 -16.43 -10.75 20.05
CA VAL A 43 -15.73 -11.16 18.80
C VAL A 43 -14.93 -9.99 18.20
N GLN A 44 -15.49 -8.79 18.21
CA GLN A 44 -14.82 -7.59 17.68
C GLN A 44 -13.62 -7.16 18.52
N THR A 45 -13.67 -7.37 19.84
CA THR A 45 -12.60 -7.02 20.78
C THR A 45 -11.57 -8.13 20.99
N GLY A 46 -11.75 -9.30 20.35
CA GLY A 46 -10.80 -10.41 20.42
C GLY A 46 -10.99 -11.38 21.59
N ASP A 47 -12.02 -11.20 22.43
CA ASP A 47 -12.34 -12.15 23.51
C ASP A 47 -13.17 -13.32 22.96
N TYR A 48 -12.53 -14.14 22.14
CA TYR A 48 -13.22 -15.17 21.36
C TYR A 48 -13.79 -16.31 22.23
N GLU A 49 -13.13 -16.67 23.34
CA GLU A 49 -13.62 -17.77 24.19
C GLU A 49 -14.91 -17.41 24.90
N ARG A 50 -14.99 -16.21 25.48
CA ARG A 50 -16.22 -15.71 26.09
C ARG A 50 -17.31 -15.52 25.04
N ALA A 51 -16.97 -14.97 23.89
CA ALA A 51 -17.90 -14.82 22.77
C ALA A 51 -18.51 -16.17 22.37
N LYS A 52 -17.68 -17.21 22.18
CA LYS A 52 -18.15 -18.55 21.81
C LYS A 52 -19.08 -19.17 22.88
N THR A 53 -18.77 -18.93 24.15
CA THR A 53 -19.63 -19.42 25.27
C THR A 53 -21.01 -18.77 25.22
N ASP A 54 -21.10 -17.46 25.07
CA ASP A 54 -22.34 -16.71 25.00
C ASP A 54 -23.15 -17.06 23.73
N LEU A 55 -22.45 -17.16 22.57
CA LEU A 55 -23.07 -17.53 21.29
C LEU A 55 -23.61 -18.97 21.33
N ASN A 56 -22.88 -19.91 21.94
CA ASN A 56 -23.35 -21.30 22.07
C ASN A 56 -24.67 -21.41 22.83
N GLY A 57 -24.84 -20.60 23.89
CA GLY A 57 -26.12 -20.53 24.60
C GLY A 57 -27.30 -20.12 23.70
N LEU A 58 -27.08 -19.19 22.75
CA LEU A 58 -28.09 -18.76 21.78
C LEU A 58 -28.34 -19.81 20.69
N ILE A 59 -27.28 -20.52 20.25
CA ILE A 59 -27.38 -21.60 19.27
C ILE A 59 -28.27 -22.74 19.82
N GLN A 60 -28.04 -23.14 21.07
CA GLN A 60 -28.79 -24.21 21.71
C GLN A 60 -30.29 -23.89 21.92
N GLN A 61 -30.63 -22.62 22.08
CA GLN A 61 -32.04 -22.18 22.19
C GLN A 61 -32.81 -22.30 20.87
N ARG A 62 -32.16 -22.51 19.75
CA ARG A 62 -32.75 -22.62 18.41
C ARG A 62 -33.73 -21.50 18.05
N GLY A 63 -33.57 -20.34 18.64
CA GLY A 63 -34.34 -19.14 18.35
C GLY A 63 -33.98 -18.44 17.06
N PRO A 64 -34.63 -17.32 16.71
CA PRO A 64 -34.39 -16.56 15.48
C PRO A 64 -32.94 -16.06 15.33
N LEU A 65 -32.20 -15.93 16.44
CA LEU A 65 -30.79 -15.50 16.44
C LEU A 65 -29.80 -16.67 16.30
N ALA A 66 -30.27 -17.94 16.34
CA ALA A 66 -29.39 -19.10 16.29
C ALA A 66 -28.47 -19.12 15.03
N PRO A 67 -28.98 -18.89 13.81
CA PRO A 67 -28.11 -18.88 12.64
C PRO A 67 -27.06 -17.75 12.67
N TYR A 68 -27.44 -16.57 13.16
CA TYR A 68 -26.51 -15.46 13.34
C TYR A 68 -25.46 -15.76 14.42
N ALA A 69 -25.87 -16.40 15.52
CA ALA A 69 -24.95 -16.82 16.57
C ALA A 69 -23.98 -17.90 16.09
N SER A 70 -24.44 -18.87 15.29
CA SER A 70 -23.59 -19.89 14.66
C SER A 70 -22.56 -19.27 13.73
N TYR A 71 -22.95 -18.29 12.94
CA TYR A 71 -22.05 -17.58 12.03
C TYR A 71 -20.96 -16.82 12.78
N TYR A 72 -21.31 -16.04 13.82
CA TYR A 72 -20.32 -15.33 14.63
C TYR A 72 -19.45 -16.26 15.48
N TYR A 73 -19.97 -17.40 15.89
CA TYR A 73 -19.18 -18.47 16.51
C TYR A 73 -18.09 -18.98 15.53
N ALA A 74 -18.48 -19.24 14.29
CA ALA A 74 -17.55 -19.66 13.27
C ALA A 74 -16.49 -18.59 12.96
N ILE A 75 -16.88 -17.30 12.93
CA ILE A 75 -15.92 -16.18 12.81
C ILE A 75 -14.94 -16.18 13.99
N ALA A 76 -15.41 -16.34 15.22
CA ALA A 76 -14.57 -16.38 16.41
C ALA A 76 -13.54 -17.53 16.32
N ALA A 77 -13.98 -18.72 15.96
CA ALA A 77 -13.11 -19.88 15.75
C ALA A 77 -12.09 -19.65 14.61
N PHE A 78 -12.51 -19.03 13.51
CA PHE A 78 -11.65 -18.67 12.39
C PHE A 78 -10.55 -17.69 12.82
N ARG A 79 -10.91 -16.65 13.58
CA ARG A 79 -9.97 -15.65 14.10
C ARG A 79 -8.94 -16.26 15.07
N GLN A 80 -9.33 -17.32 15.77
CA GLN A 80 -8.41 -18.11 16.62
C GLN A 80 -7.56 -19.11 15.82
N LYS A 81 -7.67 -19.13 14.49
CA LYS A 81 -7.03 -20.13 13.62
C LYS A 81 -7.50 -21.57 13.91
N ASN A 82 -8.63 -21.73 14.62
CA ASN A 82 -9.25 -23.02 14.82
C ASN A 82 -10.19 -23.34 13.65
N PHE A 83 -9.58 -23.59 12.50
CA PHE A 83 -10.27 -23.77 11.24
C PHE A 83 -11.19 -25.00 11.25
N ALA A 84 -10.80 -26.08 11.94
CA ALA A 84 -11.61 -27.28 12.06
C ALA A 84 -12.94 -27.01 12.79
N GLN A 85 -12.89 -26.24 13.89
CA GLN A 85 -14.08 -25.86 14.65
C GLN A 85 -14.98 -24.90 13.86
N SER A 86 -14.36 -23.93 13.16
CA SER A 86 -15.09 -23.01 12.29
C SER A 86 -15.84 -23.75 11.19
N ARG A 87 -15.15 -24.68 10.49
CA ARG A 87 -15.73 -25.51 9.44
C ARG A 87 -16.92 -26.34 9.95
N LEU A 88 -16.76 -27.01 11.08
CA LEU A 88 -17.83 -27.81 11.68
C LEU A 88 -19.07 -26.97 11.95
N MET A 89 -18.90 -25.81 12.58
CA MET A 89 -20.01 -24.90 12.91
C MET A 89 -20.70 -24.37 11.64
N LEU A 90 -19.95 -24.04 10.60
CA LEU A 90 -20.52 -23.58 9.33
C LEU A 90 -21.30 -24.67 8.61
N LYS A 91 -20.81 -25.91 8.61
CA LYS A 91 -21.57 -27.05 8.05
C LYS A 91 -22.88 -27.27 8.79
N GLN A 92 -22.87 -27.24 10.12
CA GLN A 92 -24.07 -27.33 10.92
C GLN A 92 -25.05 -26.17 10.66
N LEU A 93 -24.54 -24.95 10.51
CA LEU A 93 -25.34 -23.78 10.16
C LEU A 93 -26.06 -23.96 8.83
N LEU A 94 -25.35 -24.38 7.80
CA LEU A 94 -25.90 -24.59 6.45
C LEU A 94 -26.91 -25.73 6.41
N GLU A 95 -26.69 -26.78 7.21
CA GLU A 95 -27.58 -27.93 7.31
C GLU A 95 -28.89 -27.59 8.08
N TYR A 96 -28.77 -26.88 9.21
CA TYR A 96 -29.95 -26.62 10.07
C TYR A 96 -30.75 -25.38 9.67
N PHE A 97 -30.16 -24.47 8.90
CA PHE A 97 -30.78 -23.20 8.49
C PHE A 97 -30.66 -22.95 6.97
N PRO A 98 -31.19 -23.86 6.12
CA PRO A 98 -31.03 -23.76 4.66
C PRO A 98 -31.75 -22.55 4.05
N ASP A 99 -32.69 -21.93 4.75
CA ASP A 99 -33.44 -20.74 4.29
C ASP A 99 -32.88 -19.42 4.91
N TRP A 100 -31.71 -19.47 5.54
CA TRP A 100 -31.14 -18.28 6.17
C TRP A 100 -30.73 -17.26 5.12
N SER A 101 -31.10 -15.99 5.36
CA SER A 101 -30.84 -14.88 4.37
C SER A 101 -29.38 -14.56 4.10
N LYS A 102 -28.47 -15.11 4.93
CA LYS A 102 -27.02 -14.88 4.83
C LYS A 102 -26.22 -16.14 4.45
N LEU A 103 -26.85 -17.03 3.66
CA LEU A 103 -26.18 -18.27 3.22
C LEU A 103 -24.93 -17.99 2.38
N ASN A 104 -24.95 -16.94 1.54
CA ASN A 104 -23.78 -16.59 0.74
C ASN A 104 -22.59 -16.17 1.61
N ASP A 105 -22.83 -15.43 2.70
CA ASP A 105 -21.80 -15.07 3.69
C ASP A 105 -21.23 -16.32 4.38
N ALA A 106 -22.09 -17.28 4.75
CA ALA A 106 -21.66 -18.53 5.38
C ALA A 106 -20.86 -19.42 4.41
N ASN A 107 -21.32 -19.56 3.17
CA ASN A 107 -20.63 -20.30 2.13
C ASN A 107 -19.26 -19.67 1.83
N TYR A 108 -19.18 -18.34 1.74
CA TYR A 108 -17.91 -17.66 1.53
C TYR A 108 -16.92 -17.92 2.68
N LEU A 109 -17.38 -17.83 3.93
CA LEU A 109 -16.53 -18.12 5.09
C LEU A 109 -16.14 -19.62 5.12
N LEU A 110 -17.04 -20.53 4.75
CA LEU A 110 -16.73 -21.96 4.67
C LEU A 110 -15.68 -22.24 3.58
N ALA A 111 -15.81 -21.61 2.43
CA ALA A 111 -14.81 -21.70 1.38
C ALA A 111 -13.43 -21.19 1.85
N ALA A 112 -13.39 -20.06 2.54
CA ALA A 112 -12.15 -19.51 3.10
C ALA A 112 -11.51 -20.45 4.13
N VAL A 113 -12.33 -21.03 5.03
CA VAL A 113 -11.87 -22.02 6.03
C VAL A 113 -11.34 -23.29 5.35
N SER A 114 -12.02 -23.78 4.31
CA SER A 114 -11.60 -24.98 3.57
C SER A 114 -10.30 -24.74 2.80
N MET A 115 -10.10 -23.54 2.26
CA MET A 115 -8.82 -23.11 1.66
C MET A 115 -7.68 -23.12 2.68
N GLU A 116 -7.89 -22.59 3.90
CA GLU A 116 -6.89 -22.62 4.98
C GLU A 116 -6.54 -24.05 5.42
N LEU A 117 -7.49 -24.96 5.33
CA LEU A 117 -7.27 -26.38 5.63
C LEU A 117 -6.66 -27.17 4.45
N GLY A 118 -6.42 -26.53 3.30
CA GLY A 118 -5.93 -27.17 2.08
C GLY A 118 -6.97 -28.09 1.41
N GLN A 119 -8.25 -27.93 1.74
CA GLN A 119 -9.37 -28.71 1.19
C GLN A 119 -9.95 -27.97 -0.04
N TYR A 120 -9.13 -27.84 -1.08
CA TYR A 120 -9.42 -26.98 -2.24
C TYR A 120 -10.66 -27.43 -3.01
N GLU A 121 -10.88 -28.74 -3.16
CA GLU A 121 -12.05 -29.30 -3.85
C GLU A 121 -13.35 -28.92 -3.15
N GLU A 122 -13.38 -29.02 -1.82
CA GLU A 122 -14.52 -28.59 -1.03
C GLU A 122 -14.75 -27.09 -1.12
N ALA A 123 -13.70 -26.30 -1.00
CA ALA A 123 -13.77 -24.85 -1.10
C ALA A 123 -14.37 -24.41 -2.44
N LEU A 124 -13.89 -24.94 -3.54
CA LEU A 124 -14.37 -24.62 -4.89
C LEU A 124 -15.81 -25.07 -5.12
N THR A 125 -16.18 -26.24 -4.57
CA THR A 125 -17.57 -26.72 -4.62
C THR A 125 -18.53 -25.78 -3.86
N VAL A 126 -18.12 -25.31 -2.69
CA VAL A 126 -18.91 -24.34 -1.88
C VAL A 126 -18.99 -22.98 -2.59
N ILE A 127 -17.93 -22.53 -3.23
CA ILE A 127 -17.91 -21.30 -4.03
C ILE A 127 -18.98 -21.32 -5.12
N GLN A 128 -19.19 -22.47 -5.79
CA GLN A 128 -20.24 -22.61 -6.81
C GLN A 128 -21.66 -22.45 -6.26
N GLN A 129 -21.86 -22.63 -4.96
CA GLN A 129 -23.17 -22.43 -4.29
C GLN A 129 -23.46 -20.96 -3.97
N ILE A 130 -22.47 -20.07 -4.10
CA ILE A 130 -22.64 -18.64 -3.86
C ILE A 130 -23.32 -18.02 -5.07
N SER A 131 -24.60 -17.67 -4.91
CA SER A 131 -25.43 -17.16 -6.01
C SER A 131 -25.35 -15.63 -6.19
N ASP A 132 -24.95 -14.89 -5.16
CA ASP A 132 -24.86 -13.43 -5.19
C ASP A 132 -23.63 -12.95 -5.98
N PRO A 133 -23.82 -12.23 -7.12
CA PRO A 133 -22.73 -11.72 -7.92
C PRO A 133 -21.78 -10.76 -7.19
N ALA A 134 -22.25 -10.13 -6.10
CA ALA A 134 -21.44 -9.22 -5.30
C ALA A 134 -20.21 -9.91 -4.67
N PHE A 135 -20.28 -11.23 -4.46
CA PHE A 135 -19.16 -12.02 -3.92
C PHE A 135 -18.07 -12.36 -4.97
N ARG A 136 -18.34 -12.22 -6.26
CA ARG A 136 -17.36 -12.61 -7.31
C ARG A 136 -15.97 -12.00 -7.14
N PRO A 137 -15.82 -10.69 -6.84
CA PRO A 137 -14.50 -10.12 -6.63
C PRO A 137 -13.76 -10.73 -5.44
N ASP A 138 -14.49 -11.04 -4.35
CA ASP A 138 -13.90 -11.59 -3.14
C ASP A 138 -13.60 -13.07 -3.28
N ILE A 139 -14.43 -13.83 -4.02
CA ILE A 139 -14.15 -15.21 -4.42
C ILE A 139 -12.86 -15.26 -5.25
N THR A 140 -12.76 -14.43 -6.28
CA THR A 140 -11.56 -14.37 -7.13
C THR A 140 -10.31 -14.06 -6.31
N LYS A 141 -10.39 -13.13 -5.35
CA LYS A 141 -9.27 -12.84 -4.44
C LYS A 141 -8.92 -14.04 -3.56
N LEU A 142 -9.93 -14.75 -3.04
CA LEU A 142 -9.73 -15.95 -2.23
C LEU A 142 -8.98 -17.02 -3.03
N GLU A 143 -9.44 -17.34 -4.23
CA GLU A 143 -8.81 -18.30 -5.14
C GLU A 143 -7.38 -17.89 -5.48
N GLN A 144 -7.17 -16.63 -5.87
CA GLN A 144 -5.85 -16.07 -6.18
C GLN A 144 -4.88 -16.11 -4.99
N ASN A 145 -5.39 -16.08 -3.76
CA ASN A 145 -4.58 -16.13 -2.55
C ASN A 145 -4.14 -17.56 -2.21
N PHE A 146 -4.98 -18.56 -2.50
CA PHE A 146 -4.73 -19.93 -2.06
C PHE A 146 -4.27 -20.88 -3.18
N LEU A 147 -4.88 -20.82 -4.37
CA LEU A 147 -4.56 -21.75 -5.45
C LEU A 147 -3.10 -21.69 -5.91
N PRO A 148 -2.46 -20.50 -6.01
CA PRO A 148 -1.05 -20.43 -6.34
C PRO A 148 -0.09 -21.06 -5.32
N ARG A 149 -0.57 -21.41 -4.13
CA ARG A 149 0.22 -22.13 -3.11
C ARG A 149 0.35 -23.62 -3.41
N ILE A 150 -0.45 -24.14 -4.35
CA ILE A 150 -0.40 -25.54 -4.76
C ILE A 150 0.82 -25.71 -5.66
N THR A 151 1.80 -26.48 -5.18
CA THR A 151 3.03 -26.82 -5.92
C THR A 151 2.96 -28.16 -6.64
N ASP A 152 1.95 -28.96 -6.33
CA ASP A 152 1.71 -30.24 -6.99
C ASP A 152 0.95 -30.03 -8.30
N LEU A 153 1.68 -30.25 -9.41
CA LEU A 153 1.15 -30.10 -10.77
C LEU A 153 -0.03 -31.04 -11.04
N ASN A 154 0.04 -32.30 -10.57
CA ASN A 154 -1.03 -33.28 -10.79
C ASN A 154 -2.32 -32.87 -10.06
N ARG A 155 -2.18 -32.34 -8.86
CA ARG A 155 -3.32 -31.81 -8.09
C ARG A 155 -3.99 -30.63 -8.81
N LEU A 156 -3.21 -29.68 -9.32
CA LEU A 156 -3.75 -28.56 -10.10
C LEU A 156 -4.39 -29.01 -11.42
N LYS A 157 -3.82 -30.01 -12.10
CA LYS A 157 -4.44 -30.61 -13.28
C LYS A 157 -5.80 -31.24 -12.95
N GLN A 158 -5.89 -31.93 -11.80
CA GLN A 158 -7.15 -32.51 -11.35
C GLN A 158 -8.19 -31.43 -11.04
N LEU A 159 -7.80 -30.39 -10.28
CA LEU A 159 -8.69 -29.24 -10.01
C LEU A 159 -9.18 -28.57 -11.30
N ASN A 160 -8.30 -28.39 -12.30
CA ASN A 160 -8.70 -27.83 -13.60
C ASN A 160 -9.65 -28.76 -14.37
N LYS A 161 -9.55 -30.07 -14.18
CA LYS A 161 -10.47 -31.03 -14.77
C LYS A 161 -11.85 -30.97 -14.11
N ASP A 162 -11.90 -30.82 -12.78
CA ASP A 162 -13.13 -30.79 -12.00
C ASP A 162 -13.83 -29.41 -12.10
N PHE A 163 -13.05 -28.33 -12.23
CA PHE A 163 -13.51 -26.94 -12.36
C PHE A 163 -13.00 -26.28 -13.66
N PRO A 164 -13.38 -26.79 -14.83
CA PRO A 164 -12.75 -26.39 -16.10
C PRO A 164 -13.00 -24.95 -16.52
N ASN A 165 -14.02 -24.29 -15.97
CA ASN A 165 -14.37 -22.90 -16.28
C ASN A 165 -13.75 -21.89 -15.31
N ASP A 166 -13.06 -22.36 -14.30
CA ASP A 166 -12.41 -21.50 -13.33
C ASP A 166 -11.14 -20.90 -13.92
N ARG A 167 -11.18 -19.57 -14.07
CA ARG A 167 -10.07 -18.84 -14.68
C ARG A 167 -8.83 -18.84 -13.80
N VAL A 168 -9.00 -18.76 -12.47
CA VAL A 168 -7.87 -18.67 -11.54
C VAL A 168 -7.10 -19.98 -11.52
N ILE A 169 -7.81 -21.12 -11.50
CA ILE A 169 -7.19 -22.45 -11.62
C ILE A 169 -6.42 -22.55 -12.94
N GLY A 170 -7.06 -22.17 -14.06
CA GLY A 170 -6.43 -22.22 -15.37
C GLY A 170 -5.16 -21.38 -15.45
N LEU A 171 -5.20 -20.15 -14.97
CA LEU A 171 -4.02 -19.27 -14.95
C LEU A 171 -2.92 -19.78 -14.01
N THR A 172 -3.30 -20.33 -12.85
CA THR A 172 -2.35 -20.92 -11.90
C THR A 172 -1.68 -22.15 -12.51
N LEU A 173 -2.44 -22.98 -13.23
CA LEU A 173 -1.92 -24.16 -13.90
C LEU A 173 -0.96 -23.80 -15.04
N ILE A 174 -1.30 -22.80 -15.86
CA ILE A 174 -0.40 -22.26 -16.89
C ILE A 174 0.94 -21.83 -16.25
N ASP A 175 0.87 -21.04 -15.18
CA ASP A 175 2.04 -20.52 -14.51
C ASP A 175 2.92 -21.66 -13.91
N LEU A 176 2.30 -22.68 -13.29
CA LEU A 176 3.03 -23.81 -12.73
C LEU A 176 3.66 -24.67 -13.83
N ILE A 177 2.94 -24.98 -14.93
CA ILE A 177 3.48 -25.71 -16.08
C ILE A 177 4.68 -24.96 -16.66
N GLN A 178 4.58 -23.67 -16.89
CA GLN A 178 5.67 -22.86 -17.46
C GLN A 178 6.93 -22.85 -16.59
N ARG A 179 6.79 -23.08 -15.27
CA ARG A 179 7.92 -23.12 -14.33
C ARG A 179 8.55 -24.50 -14.19
N THR A 180 7.76 -25.57 -14.29
CA THR A 180 8.18 -26.90 -13.85
C THR A 180 8.18 -27.96 -14.95
N ALA A 181 7.40 -27.75 -16.03
CA ALA A 181 7.21 -28.81 -17.02
C ALA A 181 8.30 -28.83 -18.08
N SER A 182 8.80 -30.04 -18.30
CA SER A 182 9.62 -30.40 -19.45
C SER A 182 8.87 -31.36 -20.43
N ASP A 183 7.64 -31.74 -20.06
CA ASP A 183 6.84 -32.69 -20.83
C ASP A 183 6.02 -31.96 -21.90
N LYS A 184 5.94 -32.57 -23.09
CA LYS A 184 5.25 -32.02 -24.24
C LYS A 184 3.75 -31.89 -24.01
N ASP A 185 3.13 -32.86 -23.33
CA ASP A 185 1.69 -32.89 -23.05
C ASP A 185 1.29 -31.72 -22.13
N ASP A 186 2.16 -31.37 -21.20
CA ASP A 186 1.95 -30.23 -20.28
C ASP A 186 2.06 -28.88 -20.99
N LEU A 187 2.99 -28.76 -21.92
CA LEU A 187 3.11 -27.56 -22.75
C LEU A 187 1.88 -27.39 -23.66
N GLU A 188 1.38 -28.46 -24.27
CA GLU A 188 0.16 -28.44 -25.07
C GLU A 188 -1.08 -28.08 -24.21
N LEU A 189 -1.14 -28.56 -22.96
CA LEU A 189 -2.18 -28.17 -22.02
C LEU A 189 -2.11 -26.70 -21.71
N SER A 190 -0.93 -26.17 -21.43
CA SER A 190 -0.70 -24.74 -21.17
C SER A 190 -1.16 -23.88 -22.35
N ASP A 191 -0.84 -24.29 -23.60
CA ASP A 191 -1.26 -23.57 -24.80
C ASP A 191 -2.79 -23.56 -24.97
N ARG A 192 -3.45 -24.70 -24.72
CA ARG A 192 -4.92 -24.80 -24.76
C ARG A 192 -5.58 -23.89 -23.71
N LEU A 193 -5.05 -23.85 -22.50
CA LEU A 193 -5.57 -22.99 -21.42
C LEU A 193 -5.31 -21.51 -21.71
N THR A 194 -4.15 -21.18 -22.27
CA THR A 194 -3.79 -19.83 -22.73
C THR A 194 -4.80 -19.30 -23.75
N ASN A 195 -5.13 -20.12 -24.75
CA ASN A 195 -6.13 -19.79 -25.76
C ASN A 195 -7.54 -19.66 -25.16
N ARG A 196 -7.90 -20.53 -24.21
CA ARG A 196 -9.22 -20.54 -23.58
C ARG A 196 -9.49 -19.32 -22.73
N PHE A 197 -8.52 -18.89 -21.92
CA PHE A 197 -8.69 -17.80 -20.97
C PHE A 197 -8.26 -16.44 -21.51
N GLY A 198 -7.92 -16.36 -22.81
CA GLY A 198 -7.60 -15.11 -23.49
C GLY A 198 -6.37 -14.40 -22.89
N VAL A 199 -5.33 -15.16 -22.53
CA VAL A 199 -4.04 -14.60 -22.13
C VAL A 199 -3.37 -14.05 -23.39
N PRO A 200 -3.10 -12.73 -23.54
CA PRO A 200 -2.49 -12.21 -24.75
C PRO A 200 -1.08 -12.81 -24.95
N GLY A 201 -0.91 -13.53 -26.02
CA GLY A 201 0.34 -13.68 -26.73
C GLY A 201 1.36 -14.69 -26.22
N VAL A 202 1.22 -15.96 -26.65
CA VAL A 202 2.38 -16.72 -27.11
C VAL A 202 2.03 -17.28 -28.48
N ALA A 203 2.37 -16.56 -29.54
CA ALA A 203 2.43 -17.13 -30.86
C ALA A 203 3.48 -18.23 -30.84
N ALA A 204 3.04 -19.46 -31.16
CA ALA A 204 3.90 -20.63 -31.28
C ALA A 204 5.04 -20.33 -32.26
N THR A 205 6.23 -20.17 -31.74
CA THR A 205 7.44 -20.25 -32.56
C THR A 205 7.77 -21.74 -32.71
N GLN A 206 7.52 -22.28 -33.90
CA GLN A 206 7.97 -23.62 -34.28
C GLN A 206 9.49 -23.73 -34.08
N PRO A 207 10.00 -24.82 -33.55
CA PRO A 207 11.43 -25.03 -33.46
C PRO A 207 12.00 -25.33 -34.85
N SER A 208 12.80 -24.41 -35.39
CA SER A 208 13.68 -24.73 -36.53
C SER A 208 14.83 -25.59 -36.04
N THR A 209 14.79 -26.86 -36.47
CA THR A 209 15.88 -27.80 -36.34
C THR A 209 17.08 -27.36 -37.18
N THR A 210 18.18 -27.02 -36.55
CA THR A 210 19.53 -27.20 -37.14
C THR A 210 20.46 -27.72 -36.05
N ALA A 211 20.83 -28.98 -36.26
CA ALA A 211 21.84 -29.66 -35.47
C ALA A 211 23.24 -29.10 -35.77
N ALA A 212 24.02 -28.83 -34.74
CA ALA A 212 25.48 -28.87 -34.85
C ALA A 212 26.04 -29.41 -33.52
N ALA A 213 26.68 -30.58 -33.65
CA ALA A 213 27.43 -31.24 -32.59
C ALA A 213 28.71 -30.47 -32.23
N GLY A 214 29.04 -30.41 -30.94
CA GLY A 214 30.30 -29.84 -30.47
C GLY A 214 30.55 -30.10 -29.00
N THR A 215 31.26 -31.16 -28.71
CA THR A 215 32.20 -31.47 -27.58
C THR A 215 31.96 -30.88 -26.19
N ALA A 216 31.82 -31.81 -25.26
CA ALA A 216 31.84 -31.66 -23.82
C ALA A 216 33.12 -30.98 -23.28
N ASN A 217 32.96 -29.98 -22.43
CA ASN A 217 33.93 -29.64 -21.41
C ASN A 217 33.16 -29.34 -20.09
N GLN A 218 33.40 -30.19 -19.10
CA GLN A 218 32.92 -30.02 -17.74
C GLN A 218 33.61 -28.83 -17.10
N SER A 219 32.86 -27.78 -16.78
CA SER A 219 33.26 -26.79 -15.79
C SER A 219 32.12 -26.64 -14.80
N THR A 220 32.42 -26.91 -13.54
CA THR A 220 31.54 -26.71 -12.40
C THR A 220 31.25 -25.23 -12.22
N ALA A 221 30.16 -24.74 -12.86
CA ALA A 221 29.59 -23.43 -12.56
C ALA A 221 28.56 -23.55 -11.44
N PRO A 222 28.45 -22.56 -10.54
CA PRO A 222 27.45 -22.59 -9.48
C PRO A 222 26.04 -22.64 -10.09
N ILE A 223 25.15 -23.42 -9.47
CA ILE A 223 23.76 -23.57 -9.86
C ILE A 223 23.10 -22.19 -9.81
N MET A 224 22.94 -21.54 -10.96
CA MET A 224 22.14 -20.33 -11.08
C MET A 224 20.67 -20.71 -10.86
N ALA A 225 20.02 -20.02 -9.91
CA ALA A 225 18.58 -20.08 -9.75
C ALA A 225 17.89 -19.83 -11.12
N PRO A 226 16.77 -20.51 -11.39
CA PRO A 226 16.10 -20.42 -12.68
C PRO A 226 15.75 -18.97 -13.00
N THR A 227 16.23 -18.49 -14.14
CA THR A 227 15.95 -17.13 -14.63
C THR A 227 14.44 -17.04 -14.86
N ARG A 228 13.73 -16.24 -14.05
CA ARG A 228 12.31 -15.98 -14.27
C ARG A 228 12.12 -15.42 -15.68
N SER A 229 11.34 -16.12 -16.48
CA SER A 229 11.02 -15.70 -17.85
C SER A 229 10.24 -14.39 -17.80
N SER A 230 10.68 -13.39 -18.58
CA SER A 230 10.08 -12.05 -18.67
C SER A 230 8.81 -12.01 -19.54
N ARG A 231 8.04 -13.10 -19.59
CA ARG A 231 6.78 -13.11 -20.34
C ARG A 231 5.75 -12.24 -19.64
N ALA A 232 5.04 -11.42 -20.41
CA ALA A 232 3.90 -10.66 -19.91
C ALA A 232 2.87 -11.65 -19.33
N LYS A 233 2.69 -11.60 -18.01
CA LYS A 233 1.67 -12.38 -17.31
C LYS A 233 0.33 -11.67 -17.47
N GLY A 234 -0.77 -12.42 -17.48
CA GLY A 234 -2.11 -11.83 -17.44
C GLY A 234 -2.45 -11.15 -16.11
N TYR A 235 -1.59 -11.27 -15.09
CA TYR A 235 -1.72 -10.66 -13.78
C TYR A 235 -0.35 -10.56 -13.07
N TYR A 236 -0.25 -9.67 -12.06
CA TYR A 236 0.95 -9.49 -11.24
C TYR A 236 0.64 -9.60 -9.76
N ASN A 237 1.50 -10.28 -9.01
CA ASN A 237 1.38 -10.48 -7.57
C ASN A 237 2.24 -9.44 -6.83
N ILE A 238 1.62 -8.63 -6.03
CA ILE A 238 2.26 -7.54 -5.29
C ILE A 238 2.19 -7.82 -3.80
N ALA A 239 3.35 -7.97 -3.16
CA ALA A 239 3.47 -8.13 -1.73
C ALA A 239 3.57 -6.76 -1.07
N VAL A 240 2.63 -6.41 -0.20
CA VAL A 240 2.69 -5.21 0.66
C VAL A 240 3.14 -5.64 2.04
N MET A 241 4.35 -5.26 2.42
CA MET A 241 5.03 -5.69 3.63
C MET A 241 5.09 -4.53 4.63
N PHE A 242 4.03 -4.35 5.41
CA PHE A 242 3.88 -3.22 6.32
C PHE A 242 3.70 -3.65 7.78
N PRO A 243 4.06 -2.79 8.76
CA PRO A 243 3.82 -3.05 10.17
C PRO A 243 2.39 -2.64 10.56
N PHE A 244 1.39 -3.42 10.12
CA PHE A 244 -0.01 -3.16 10.45
C PHE A 244 -0.30 -3.32 11.94
N ARG A 245 0.45 -4.19 12.65
CA ARG A 245 0.29 -4.49 14.07
C ARG A 245 -1.15 -4.87 14.41
N LEU A 246 -1.67 -5.83 13.68
CA LEU A 246 -3.06 -6.26 13.81
C LEU A 246 -3.34 -6.85 15.21
N ASP A 247 -2.37 -7.49 15.83
CA ASP A 247 -2.48 -8.08 17.17
C ASP A 247 -2.48 -7.02 18.30
N GLU A 248 -1.96 -5.82 18.01
CA GLU A 248 -1.91 -4.70 18.95
C GLU A 248 -3.04 -3.69 18.74
N PHE A 249 -4.13 -4.07 18.06
CA PHE A 249 -5.19 -3.14 17.69
C PHE A 249 -5.90 -2.55 18.91
N ASN A 250 -5.45 -1.35 19.31
CA ASN A 250 -6.05 -0.51 20.33
C ASN A 250 -6.37 0.86 19.72
N ALA A 251 -7.48 1.48 20.12
CA ALA A 251 -7.90 2.78 19.61
C ALA A 251 -6.80 3.86 19.71
N ASP A 252 -6.00 3.84 20.78
CA ASP A 252 -4.89 4.79 20.99
C ASP A 252 -3.66 4.44 20.12
N LYS A 253 -3.35 3.17 19.94
CA LYS A 253 -2.25 2.71 19.07
C LYS A 253 -2.57 2.87 17.58
N ARG A 254 -3.84 2.84 17.20
CA ARG A 254 -4.27 3.09 15.82
C ARG A 254 -3.79 4.44 15.31
N ARG A 255 -3.77 5.46 16.15
CA ARG A 255 -3.30 6.80 15.77
C ARG A 255 -1.82 6.84 15.40
N THR A 256 -0.98 6.07 16.08
CA THR A 256 0.46 6.01 15.78
C THR A 256 0.79 5.31 14.47
N ASN A 257 -0.06 4.38 14.00
CA ASN A 257 0.12 3.62 12.77
C ASN A 257 -0.84 4.03 11.64
N GLN A 258 -1.56 5.14 11.76
CA GLN A 258 -2.55 5.56 10.76
C GLN A 258 -1.95 5.68 9.36
N TYR A 259 -0.73 6.20 9.23
CA TYR A 259 -0.04 6.36 7.96
C TYR A 259 0.15 5.03 7.19
N VAL A 260 0.31 3.90 7.90
CA VAL A 260 0.44 2.56 7.29
C VAL A 260 -0.87 2.14 6.62
N TYR A 261 -1.99 2.40 7.29
CA TYR A 261 -3.32 2.11 6.76
C TYR A 261 -3.67 3.03 5.60
N ASP A 262 -3.30 4.30 5.70
CA ASP A 262 -3.51 5.29 4.63
C ASP A 262 -2.74 4.90 3.36
N LEU A 263 -1.44 4.56 3.48
CA LEU A 263 -0.65 4.01 2.37
C LEU A 263 -1.35 2.81 1.72
N TYR A 264 -1.81 1.88 2.54
CA TYR A 264 -2.48 0.68 2.03
C TYR A 264 -3.83 0.97 1.39
N ASP A 265 -4.57 1.96 1.89
CA ASP A 265 -5.82 2.40 1.27
C ASP A 265 -5.58 3.03 -0.10
N GLY A 266 -4.54 3.85 -0.23
CA GLY A 266 -4.10 4.37 -1.53
C GLY A 266 -3.74 3.25 -2.51
N ILE A 267 -2.96 2.26 -2.07
CA ILE A 267 -2.60 1.08 -2.87
C ILE A 267 -3.86 0.35 -3.38
N LYS A 268 -4.88 0.18 -2.52
CA LYS A 268 -6.14 -0.46 -2.92
C LYS A 268 -6.93 0.35 -3.96
N MET A 269 -6.91 1.67 -3.85
CA MET A 269 -7.56 2.54 -4.84
C MET A 269 -6.84 2.50 -6.19
N ALA A 270 -5.50 2.55 -6.18
CA ALA A 270 -4.70 2.40 -7.39
C ALA A 270 -4.88 1.03 -8.05
N LYS A 271 -5.03 -0.04 -7.25
CA LYS A 271 -5.40 -1.37 -7.78
C LYS A 271 -6.69 -1.31 -8.60
N THR A 272 -7.72 -0.61 -8.09
CA THR A 272 -8.98 -0.44 -8.82
C THR A 272 -8.74 0.31 -10.14
N ARG A 273 -7.97 1.38 -10.11
CA ARG A 273 -7.60 2.17 -11.29
C ARG A 273 -6.82 1.34 -12.32
N LEU A 274 -5.85 0.56 -11.90
CA LEU A 274 -5.10 -0.36 -12.77
C LEU A 274 -6.04 -1.38 -13.44
N GLN A 275 -7.01 -1.87 -12.71
CA GLN A 275 -7.99 -2.82 -13.21
C GLN A 275 -8.90 -2.19 -14.30
N GLU A 276 -9.27 -0.91 -14.14
CA GLU A 276 -9.97 -0.11 -15.15
C GLU A 276 -9.12 0.09 -16.42
N GLU A 277 -7.79 0.18 -16.27
CA GLU A 277 -6.81 0.25 -17.36
C GLU A 277 -6.50 -1.13 -18.00
N GLY A 278 -7.17 -2.19 -17.54
CA GLY A 278 -6.96 -3.56 -18.04
C GLY A 278 -5.74 -4.27 -17.44
N ILE A 279 -5.12 -3.69 -16.40
CA ILE A 279 -3.95 -4.26 -15.71
C ILE A 279 -4.42 -5.00 -14.45
N THR A 280 -4.33 -6.32 -14.46
CA THR A 280 -4.73 -7.14 -13.32
C THR A 280 -3.58 -7.26 -12.32
N VAL A 281 -3.80 -6.80 -11.10
CA VAL A 281 -2.85 -6.93 -9.98
C VAL A 281 -3.51 -7.55 -8.77
N ASN A 282 -2.81 -8.50 -8.15
CA ASN A 282 -3.18 -9.12 -6.89
C ASN A 282 -2.35 -8.52 -5.77
N VAL A 283 -2.98 -8.00 -4.75
CA VAL A 283 -2.30 -7.37 -3.61
C VAL A 283 -2.41 -8.27 -2.39
N PHE A 284 -1.28 -8.71 -1.87
CA PHE A 284 -1.13 -9.52 -0.67
C PHE A 284 -0.52 -8.66 0.43
N ALA A 285 -1.26 -8.42 1.50
CA ALA A 285 -0.78 -7.64 2.64
C ALA A 285 -0.24 -8.58 3.73
N TYR A 286 0.98 -8.31 4.17
CA TYR A 286 1.68 -9.05 5.20
C TYR A 286 2.00 -8.12 6.38
N ASP A 287 1.59 -8.51 7.59
CA ASP A 287 1.91 -7.78 8.80
C ASP A 287 3.25 -8.24 9.36
N LEU A 288 4.26 -7.38 9.24
CA LEU A 288 5.62 -7.66 9.71
C LEU A 288 5.89 -7.20 11.14
N GLU A 289 5.00 -6.41 11.75
CA GLU A 289 5.20 -5.82 13.10
C GLU A 289 6.57 -5.12 13.28
N ASN A 290 7.27 -4.85 12.20
CA ASN A 290 8.67 -4.39 12.17
C ASN A 290 9.69 -5.44 12.66
N ASP A 291 9.41 -6.72 12.48
CA ASP A 291 10.26 -7.83 12.90
C ASP A 291 11.08 -8.38 11.72
N ALA A 292 12.41 -8.42 11.91
CA ALA A 292 13.34 -8.96 10.93
C ALA A 292 13.18 -10.49 10.74
N ASN A 293 12.87 -11.23 11.81
CA ASN A 293 12.69 -12.68 11.73
C ASN A 293 11.41 -13.04 10.99
N LYS A 294 10.30 -12.32 11.26
CA LYS A 294 9.05 -12.46 10.47
C LYS A 294 9.29 -12.16 9.00
N THR A 295 10.11 -11.16 8.69
CA THR A 295 10.49 -10.85 7.31
C THR A 295 11.25 -12.00 6.67
N LEU A 296 12.24 -12.57 7.36
CA LEU A 296 13.06 -13.68 6.87
C LEU A 296 12.19 -14.94 6.64
N GLU A 297 11.30 -15.25 7.57
CA GLU A 297 10.37 -16.37 7.46
C GLU A 297 9.44 -16.18 6.25
N LEU A 298 8.87 -14.99 6.10
CA LEU A 298 7.95 -14.68 5.01
C LEU A 298 8.61 -14.83 3.64
N VAL A 299 9.79 -14.20 3.42
CA VAL A 299 10.44 -14.22 2.10
C VAL A 299 10.92 -15.61 1.70
N ASN A 300 11.17 -16.50 2.68
CA ASN A 300 11.53 -17.90 2.43
C ASN A 300 10.30 -18.83 2.30
N SER A 301 9.09 -18.30 2.47
CA SER A 301 7.88 -19.11 2.33
C SER A 301 7.58 -19.43 0.85
N PRO A 302 7.04 -20.62 0.54
CA PRO A 302 6.69 -20.97 -0.84
C PRO A 302 5.70 -20.02 -1.49
N ALA A 303 4.76 -19.46 -0.69
CA ALA A 303 3.76 -18.50 -1.18
C ALA A 303 4.41 -17.20 -1.66
N PHE A 304 5.50 -16.78 -1.05
CA PHE A 304 6.21 -15.54 -1.40
C PHE A 304 7.00 -15.65 -2.72
N ALA A 305 7.35 -16.87 -3.12
CA ALA A 305 8.08 -17.13 -4.37
C ALA A 305 7.37 -16.62 -5.63
N GLN A 306 6.08 -16.35 -5.57
CA GLN A 306 5.26 -15.87 -6.70
C GLN A 306 5.15 -14.34 -6.78
N THR A 307 5.78 -13.62 -5.86
CA THR A 307 5.75 -12.16 -5.79
C THR A 307 6.47 -11.54 -6.98
N ASP A 308 5.85 -10.58 -7.66
CA ASP A 308 6.41 -9.85 -8.79
C ASP A 308 6.93 -8.46 -8.39
N LEU A 309 6.33 -7.85 -7.36
CA LEU A 309 6.72 -6.56 -6.79
C LEU A 309 6.56 -6.61 -5.28
N ILE A 310 7.53 -6.06 -4.57
CA ILE A 310 7.46 -5.86 -3.12
C ILE A 310 7.30 -4.37 -2.82
N ILE A 311 6.28 -3.98 -2.07
CA ILE A 311 6.11 -2.62 -1.53
C ILE A 311 6.35 -2.68 -0.02
N GLY A 312 7.37 -1.98 0.45
CA GLY A 312 7.93 -2.12 1.78
C GLY A 312 9.08 -3.15 1.80
N PRO A 313 9.53 -3.61 2.97
CA PRO A 313 9.23 -3.13 4.33
C PRO A 313 9.62 -1.67 4.57
N LEU A 314 8.95 -1.03 5.54
CA LEU A 314 9.15 0.41 5.81
C LEU A 314 10.45 0.70 6.57
N TYR A 315 10.89 -0.22 7.43
CA TYR A 315 12.03 -0.02 8.33
C TYR A 315 13.30 -0.71 7.83
N ILE A 316 14.45 -0.24 8.30
CA ILE A 316 15.78 -0.55 7.76
C ILE A 316 16.10 -2.04 7.76
N GLU A 317 16.02 -2.73 8.90
CA GLU A 317 16.45 -4.13 8.99
C GLU A 317 15.54 -5.09 8.21
N PRO A 318 14.19 -5.04 8.33
CA PRO A 318 13.30 -5.78 7.45
C PRO A 318 13.52 -5.47 5.96
N ASN A 319 13.78 -4.19 5.61
CA ASN A 319 14.02 -3.78 4.23
C ASN A 319 15.31 -4.39 3.66
N ARG A 320 16.40 -4.47 4.44
CA ARG A 320 17.65 -5.10 3.99
C ARG A 320 17.45 -6.59 3.65
N ILE A 321 16.70 -7.31 4.47
CA ILE A 321 16.38 -8.73 4.23
C ILE A 321 15.56 -8.88 2.95
N ALA A 322 14.46 -8.13 2.84
CA ALA A 322 13.59 -8.18 1.67
C ALA A 322 14.32 -7.74 0.39
N SER A 323 15.21 -6.74 0.48
CA SER A 323 16.01 -6.25 -0.64
C SER A 323 17.02 -7.29 -1.13
N ALA A 324 17.70 -7.99 -0.21
CA ALA A 324 18.61 -9.09 -0.57
C ALA A 324 17.86 -10.20 -1.32
N TYR A 325 16.71 -10.63 -0.80
CA TYR A 325 15.85 -11.61 -1.44
C TYR A 325 15.36 -11.12 -2.83
N ALA A 326 14.90 -9.89 -2.92
CA ALA A 326 14.39 -9.28 -4.14
C ALA A 326 15.45 -9.27 -5.25
N ASN A 327 16.69 -8.86 -4.92
CA ASN A 327 17.80 -8.85 -5.89
C ASN A 327 18.21 -10.25 -6.33
N GLN A 328 18.22 -11.24 -5.43
CA GLN A 328 18.52 -12.64 -5.77
C GLN A 328 17.46 -13.26 -6.69
N ASN A 329 16.19 -12.88 -6.51
CA ASN A 329 15.05 -13.44 -7.24
C ASN A 329 14.55 -12.57 -8.40
N ASN A 330 15.28 -11.51 -8.77
CA ASN A 330 14.90 -10.55 -9.82
C ASN A 330 13.51 -9.93 -9.60
N ILE A 331 13.20 -9.59 -8.35
CA ILE A 331 11.96 -8.91 -7.95
C ILE A 331 12.26 -7.43 -7.70
N VAL A 332 11.39 -6.54 -8.15
CA VAL A 332 11.48 -5.12 -7.80
C VAL A 332 10.98 -4.91 -6.37
N LEU A 333 11.74 -4.16 -5.58
CA LEU A 333 11.36 -3.73 -4.26
C LEU A 333 11.26 -2.20 -4.20
N LEU A 334 10.18 -1.69 -3.64
CA LEU A 334 9.96 -0.26 -3.44
C LEU A 334 9.79 0.05 -1.95
N ASN A 335 10.66 0.90 -1.41
CA ASN A 335 10.46 1.45 -0.07
C ASN A 335 9.66 2.76 -0.15
N PRO A 336 8.49 2.84 0.50
CA PRO A 336 7.60 4.02 0.42
C PRO A 336 8.16 5.28 1.08
N ILE A 337 8.79 5.17 2.25
CA ILE A 337 9.04 6.30 3.16
C ILE A 337 10.51 6.58 3.43
N ALA A 338 11.42 5.72 2.97
CA ALA A 338 12.84 5.90 3.24
C ALA A 338 13.41 7.12 2.50
N THR A 339 14.33 7.81 3.17
CA THR A 339 15.06 8.97 2.63
C THR A 339 16.59 8.81 2.73
N SER A 340 17.08 7.61 3.11
CA SER A 340 18.51 7.28 3.16
C SER A 340 18.95 6.53 1.91
N SER A 341 19.86 7.12 1.15
CA SER A 341 20.43 6.51 -0.06
C SER A 341 21.10 5.15 0.19
N GLU A 342 21.52 4.85 1.42
CA GLU A 342 22.16 3.59 1.79
C GLU A 342 21.27 2.36 1.54
N LEU A 343 19.94 2.52 1.61
CA LEU A 343 19.01 1.41 1.42
C LEU A 343 18.98 0.88 -0.02
N VAL A 344 19.32 1.70 -0.98
CA VAL A 344 19.34 1.34 -2.41
C VAL A 344 20.76 1.28 -2.98
N ALA A 345 21.77 1.60 -2.18
CA ALA A 345 23.16 1.51 -2.58
C ALA A 345 23.53 0.05 -2.88
N ASN A 346 24.06 -0.20 -4.08
CA ASN A 346 24.40 -1.55 -4.57
C ASN A 346 23.21 -2.54 -4.65
N GLN A 347 21.97 -2.03 -4.67
CA GLN A 347 20.76 -2.82 -4.76
C GLN A 347 20.00 -2.46 -6.06
N PRO A 348 20.32 -3.10 -7.21
CA PRO A 348 19.84 -2.66 -8.52
C PRO A 348 18.33 -2.76 -8.72
N LEU A 349 17.64 -3.56 -7.93
CA LEU A 349 16.19 -3.74 -8.00
C LEU A 349 15.43 -3.11 -6.83
N SER A 350 16.11 -2.41 -5.93
CA SER A 350 15.49 -1.71 -4.81
C SER A 350 15.37 -0.22 -5.10
N PHE A 351 14.16 0.33 -4.94
CA PHE A 351 13.82 1.71 -5.24
C PHE A 351 13.27 2.42 -4.01
N MET A 352 13.39 3.74 -3.97
CA MET A 352 12.76 4.60 -2.95
C MET A 352 11.73 5.50 -3.60
N ALA A 353 10.50 5.53 -3.06
CA ALA A 353 9.45 6.42 -3.56
C ALA A 353 9.74 7.88 -3.21
N GLN A 354 10.26 8.11 -2.00
CA GLN A 354 10.66 9.44 -1.55
C GLN A 354 12.06 9.80 -2.07
N PRO A 355 12.29 11.07 -2.43
CA PRO A 355 13.63 11.53 -2.76
C PRO A 355 14.52 11.49 -1.51
N SER A 356 15.74 10.99 -1.66
CA SER A 356 16.70 10.97 -0.57
C SER A 356 17.09 12.39 -0.12
N MET A 357 17.66 12.49 1.10
CA MET A 357 18.19 13.76 1.58
C MET A 357 19.28 14.31 0.64
N ASN A 358 20.05 13.43 -0.03
CA ASN A 358 21.04 13.83 -1.01
C ASN A 358 20.38 14.46 -2.24
N GLN A 359 19.31 13.85 -2.76
CA GLN A 359 18.57 14.40 -3.90
C GLN A 359 17.90 15.74 -3.53
N GLN A 360 17.31 15.81 -2.32
CA GLN A 360 16.73 17.06 -1.82
C GLN A 360 17.77 18.19 -1.73
N ALA A 361 18.91 17.91 -1.11
CA ALA A 361 19.99 18.88 -0.98
C ALA A 361 20.53 19.34 -2.35
N LYS A 362 20.77 18.39 -3.26
CA LYS A 362 21.24 18.69 -4.62
C LYS A 362 20.26 19.57 -5.39
N LYS A 363 18.97 19.22 -5.39
CA LYS A 363 17.95 19.99 -6.11
C LYS A 363 17.80 21.41 -5.57
N VAL A 364 17.86 21.59 -4.24
CA VAL A 364 17.87 22.93 -3.64
C VAL A 364 19.10 23.71 -4.04
N ALA A 365 20.30 23.11 -4.02
CA ALA A 365 21.52 23.78 -4.42
C ALA A 365 21.51 24.17 -5.91
N ASP A 366 21.02 23.29 -6.78
CA ASP A 366 20.90 23.56 -8.21
C ASP A 366 19.89 24.69 -8.48
N TYR A 367 18.76 24.68 -7.77
CA TYR A 367 17.75 25.73 -7.88
C TYR A 367 18.28 27.10 -7.41
N ILE A 368 18.92 27.14 -6.25
CA ILE A 368 19.52 28.38 -5.72
C ILE A 368 20.61 28.92 -6.67
N ARG A 369 21.39 28.04 -7.29
CA ARG A 369 22.39 28.45 -8.30
C ARG A 369 21.73 29.11 -9.50
N SER A 370 20.55 28.67 -9.93
CA SER A 370 19.80 29.27 -11.05
C SER A 370 19.30 30.69 -10.76
N LEU A 371 19.17 31.06 -9.48
CA LEU A 371 18.79 32.41 -9.08
C LEU A 371 19.95 33.43 -9.19
N ASN A 372 21.16 32.99 -9.56
CA ASN A 372 22.36 33.84 -9.79
C ASN A 372 22.73 34.75 -8.62
N GLY A 373 22.43 34.34 -7.39
CA GLY A 373 22.77 35.08 -6.18
C GLY A 373 24.24 34.92 -5.76
N SER A 374 24.64 35.63 -4.68
CA SER A 374 25.94 35.47 -4.06
C SER A 374 26.18 34.03 -3.60
N ARG A 375 27.42 33.50 -3.77
CA ARG A 375 27.80 32.16 -3.29
C ARG A 375 28.09 32.12 -1.78
N ARG A 376 27.31 32.82 -0.97
CA ARG A 376 27.44 32.88 0.48
C ARG A 376 26.12 32.44 1.10
N ALA A 377 26.14 31.41 1.94
CA ALA A 377 24.96 30.83 2.53
C ALA A 377 25.02 30.81 4.05
N ALA A 378 23.86 31.01 4.70
CA ALA A 378 23.65 30.66 6.10
C ALA A 378 22.71 29.47 6.19
N ILE A 379 23.04 28.50 7.03
CA ILE A 379 22.30 27.26 7.17
C ILE A 379 21.87 27.09 8.63
N TYR A 380 20.58 26.93 8.83
CA TYR A 380 19.99 26.73 10.15
C TYR A 380 19.17 25.44 10.16
N PHE A 381 19.02 24.84 11.34
CA PHE A 381 18.23 23.62 11.49
C PHE A 381 17.57 23.54 12.86
N GLY A 382 16.43 22.89 12.91
CA GLY A 382 15.63 22.64 14.10
C GLY A 382 16.22 21.61 15.04
N THR A 383 15.36 21.02 15.89
CA THR A 383 15.81 20.15 16.97
C THR A 383 15.90 18.67 16.60
N SER A 384 15.24 18.24 15.51
CA SER A 384 15.18 16.85 15.13
C SER A 384 16.50 16.36 14.50
N ARG A 385 16.75 15.05 14.59
CA ARG A 385 17.90 14.43 13.90
C ARG A 385 17.76 14.55 12.39
N LYS A 386 16.54 14.47 11.85
CA LYS A 386 16.25 14.62 10.43
C LYS A 386 16.67 16.02 9.94
N ASP A 387 16.34 17.06 10.69
CA ASP A 387 16.67 18.46 10.36
C ASP A 387 18.19 18.67 10.27
N SER A 388 18.92 18.17 11.29
CA SER A 388 20.38 18.29 11.33
C SER A 388 21.05 17.51 10.19
N LEU A 389 20.57 16.30 9.88
CA LEU A 389 21.11 15.48 8.77
C LEU A 389 20.88 16.16 7.42
N LEU A 390 19.69 16.69 7.16
CA LEU A 390 19.40 17.40 5.92
C LEU A 390 20.27 18.67 5.80
N ALA A 391 20.41 19.44 6.88
CA ALA A 391 21.26 20.63 6.90
C ALA A 391 22.73 20.30 6.66
N MET A 392 23.26 19.23 7.25
CA MET A 392 24.64 18.76 7.02
C MET A 392 24.83 18.28 5.57
N THR A 393 23.88 17.55 5.02
CA THR A 393 23.91 17.09 3.63
C THR A 393 23.91 18.29 2.69
N TYR A 394 23.05 19.29 2.95
CA TYR A 394 23.02 20.52 2.16
C TYR A 394 24.32 21.33 2.28
N GLN A 395 24.89 21.42 3.47
CA GLN A 395 26.20 22.07 3.66
C GLN A 395 27.29 21.41 2.80
N ASN A 396 27.31 20.08 2.77
CA ASN A 396 28.29 19.34 1.99
C ASN A 396 28.11 19.57 0.48
N GLU A 397 26.87 19.56 0.00
CA GLU A 397 26.55 19.84 -1.40
C GLU A 397 26.99 21.26 -1.80
N LEU A 398 26.70 22.27 -0.98
CA LEU A 398 27.12 23.65 -1.22
C LEU A 398 28.65 23.82 -1.24
N LYS A 399 29.38 23.11 -0.36
CA LYS A 399 30.85 23.12 -0.37
C LYS A 399 31.41 22.55 -1.66
N GLN A 400 30.82 21.47 -2.19
CA GLN A 400 31.21 20.90 -3.49
C GLN A 400 30.95 21.88 -4.64
N GLN A 401 29.96 22.75 -4.52
CA GLN A 401 29.63 23.79 -5.49
C GLN A 401 30.33 25.13 -5.21
N ASN A 402 31.36 25.15 -4.37
CA ASN A 402 32.19 26.33 -4.02
C ASN A 402 31.40 27.47 -3.35
N TYR A 403 30.44 27.16 -2.49
CA TYR A 403 29.77 28.14 -1.64
C TYR A 403 30.54 28.35 -0.33
N THR A 404 30.54 29.58 0.16
CA THR A 404 31.04 29.94 1.49
C THR A 404 29.91 29.84 2.50
N ILE A 405 30.03 28.98 3.51
CA ILE A 405 29.07 28.86 4.59
C ILE A 405 29.42 29.89 5.68
N VAL A 406 28.58 30.90 5.80
CA VAL A 406 28.80 32.06 6.72
C VAL A 406 28.42 31.68 8.13
N ASP A 407 27.31 30.96 8.29
CA ASP A 407 26.82 30.48 9.60
C ASP A 407 26.17 29.10 9.43
N PHE A 408 26.45 28.19 10.38
CA PHE A 408 25.87 26.85 10.41
C PHE A 408 25.54 26.49 11.85
N ARG A 409 24.24 26.42 12.20
CA ARG A 409 23.85 26.13 13.57
C ARG A 409 22.43 25.65 13.75
N LYS A 410 22.22 25.00 14.91
CA LYS A 410 20.92 24.68 15.43
C LYS A 410 20.24 25.94 15.97
N VAL A 411 18.95 26.14 15.66
CA VAL A 411 18.10 27.22 16.18
C VAL A 411 16.74 26.63 16.54
N SER A 412 16.11 27.18 17.57
CA SER A 412 14.78 26.74 18.02
C SER A 412 14.14 27.77 18.95
N GLY A 413 12.83 27.63 19.16
CA GLY A 413 12.05 28.45 20.08
C GLY A 413 11.53 29.73 19.45
N THR A 414 11.56 30.86 20.18
CA THR A 414 10.97 32.12 19.71
C THR A 414 11.83 32.79 18.65
N ALA A 415 11.22 33.70 17.88
CA ALA A 415 11.95 34.53 16.89
C ALA A 415 13.13 35.28 17.52
N GLN A 416 12.97 35.75 18.79
CA GLN A 416 14.05 36.42 19.50
C GLN A 416 15.20 35.45 19.80
N SER A 417 14.93 34.26 20.35
CA SER A 417 15.97 33.27 20.65
C SER A 417 16.70 32.79 19.41
N MET A 418 15.97 32.59 18.30
CA MET A 418 16.57 32.24 17.01
C MET A 418 17.47 33.37 16.48
N ALA A 419 17.01 34.63 16.53
CA ALA A 419 17.77 35.79 16.11
C ALA A 419 19.06 35.97 16.93
N ASP A 420 18.98 35.79 18.25
CA ASP A 420 20.15 35.92 19.16
C ASP A 420 21.19 34.81 18.90
N ALA A 421 20.71 33.61 18.52
CA ALA A 421 21.59 32.50 18.17
C ALA A 421 22.38 32.75 16.88
N MET A 422 21.88 33.52 15.91
CA MET A 422 22.51 33.76 14.60
C MET A 422 23.81 34.57 14.71
N LYS A 423 24.91 34.07 14.14
CA LYS A 423 26.20 34.77 14.05
C LYS A 423 26.43 35.35 12.65
N LEU A 424 25.59 36.32 12.30
CA LEU A 424 25.62 36.99 11.00
C LEU A 424 26.40 38.33 11.04
N THR A 425 27.56 38.36 11.68
CA THR A 425 28.44 39.54 11.72
C THR A 425 29.70 39.24 10.94
N GLU A 426 30.09 40.16 10.01
CA GLU A 426 31.40 40.09 9.40
C GLU A 426 32.48 40.41 10.45
N LYS A 427 33.59 39.66 10.41
CA LYS A 427 34.79 40.02 11.17
C LYS A 427 35.25 41.40 10.70
N PRO A 428 35.59 42.34 11.61
CA PRO A 428 36.17 43.63 11.19
C PRO A 428 37.43 43.39 10.39
N THR A 429 37.45 43.87 9.16
CA THR A 429 38.70 43.97 8.37
C THR A 429 39.38 45.28 8.65
N ALA A 430 40.69 45.34 8.61
CA ALA A 430 41.55 46.48 8.96
C ALA A 430 41.18 47.82 8.27
N THR A 431 40.28 47.81 7.31
CA THR A 431 39.85 48.95 6.50
C THR A 431 38.42 49.45 6.82
N ARG A 432 37.72 48.87 7.80
CA ARG A 432 36.32 49.28 8.15
C ARG A 432 36.21 49.66 9.63
N PRO A 433 35.61 50.80 9.97
CA PRO A 433 35.46 51.22 11.36
C PRO A 433 34.51 50.27 12.13
N VAL A 434 34.84 50.03 13.39
CA VAL A 434 34.20 49.07 14.32
C VAL A 434 32.68 49.30 14.50
N ASN A 435 32.14 50.43 14.10
CA ASN A 435 30.76 50.84 14.31
C ASN A 435 29.81 50.68 13.10
N ALA A 436 30.29 50.13 11.98
CA ALA A 436 29.41 49.85 10.84
C ALA A 436 28.84 48.42 10.97
N THR A 437 27.57 48.30 11.36
CA THR A 437 26.79 47.09 11.22
C THR A 437 26.68 46.72 9.72
N ALA A 438 27.72 46.04 9.19
CA ALA A 438 27.71 45.57 7.83
C ALA A 438 26.70 44.44 7.73
N THR A 439 25.66 44.64 6.96
CA THR A 439 24.76 43.57 6.53
C THR A 439 25.58 42.60 5.69
N ILE A 440 25.69 41.36 6.15
CA ILE A 440 26.34 40.30 5.38
C ILE A 440 25.59 40.11 4.08
N ASN A 441 26.24 40.25 2.96
CA ASN A 441 25.63 39.92 1.67
C ASN A 441 25.54 38.39 1.54
N LEU A 442 24.36 37.84 1.84
CA LEU A 442 24.03 36.43 1.67
C LEU A 442 23.36 36.21 0.31
N GLY A 443 23.73 35.14 -0.36
CA GLY A 443 22.99 34.65 -1.53
C GLY A 443 21.68 34.00 -1.14
N HIS A 444 21.67 33.27 -0.03
CA HIS A 444 20.44 32.68 0.52
C HIS A 444 20.61 32.22 1.97
N VAL A 445 19.46 31.92 2.59
CA VAL A 445 19.37 31.22 3.87
C VAL A 445 18.68 29.89 3.63
N PHE A 446 19.21 28.79 4.18
CA PHE A 446 18.55 27.50 4.24
C PHE A 446 18.14 27.19 5.66
N PHE A 447 16.89 26.72 5.84
CA PHE A 447 16.38 26.31 7.14
C PHE A 447 15.67 24.96 7.04
N ALA A 448 16.13 23.94 7.76
CA ALA A 448 15.50 22.65 7.86
C ALA A 448 14.80 22.50 9.22
N SER A 449 13.49 22.32 9.25
CA SER A 449 12.75 21.99 10.48
C SER A 449 11.60 21.03 10.17
N SER A 450 11.38 20.09 11.09
CA SER A 450 10.24 19.18 11.14
C SER A 450 9.16 19.67 12.11
N ASN A 451 9.35 20.85 12.75
CA ASN A 451 8.39 21.46 13.64
C ASN A 451 7.63 22.57 12.93
N GLU A 452 6.33 22.42 12.79
CA GLU A 452 5.43 23.30 12.03
C GLU A 452 5.31 24.74 12.58
N ASP A 453 5.77 24.99 13.79
CA ASP A 453 5.79 26.32 14.40
C ASP A 453 7.09 27.11 14.11
N ASP A 454 8.16 26.43 13.70
CA ASP A 454 9.48 27.03 13.57
C ASP A 454 9.61 27.96 12.35
N GLY A 455 8.89 27.69 11.27
CA GLY A 455 9.01 28.46 10.02
C GLY A 455 8.66 29.94 10.18
N ALA A 456 7.51 30.23 10.78
CA ALA A 456 7.08 31.61 11.04
C ALA A 456 8.06 32.33 11.98
N GLN A 457 8.53 31.65 13.05
CA GLN A 457 9.50 32.19 14.00
C GLN A 457 10.85 32.50 13.30
N MET A 458 11.26 31.61 12.37
CA MET A 458 12.49 31.82 11.59
C MET A 458 12.40 33.02 10.67
N LEU A 459 11.27 33.23 9.98
CA LEU A 459 11.06 34.40 9.14
C LEU A 459 11.11 35.73 9.95
N ASP A 460 10.49 35.72 11.14
CA ASP A 460 10.53 36.87 12.06
C ASP A 460 11.95 37.10 12.63
N ALA A 461 12.70 36.03 12.94
CA ALA A 461 14.09 36.10 13.38
C ALA A 461 15.00 36.75 12.32
N LEU A 462 14.86 36.29 11.04
CA LEU A 462 15.58 36.89 9.93
C LEU A 462 15.23 38.35 9.69
N SER A 463 13.96 38.73 9.91
CA SER A 463 13.51 40.13 9.83
C SER A 463 14.15 41.00 10.94
N ARG A 464 14.22 40.49 12.17
CA ARG A 464 14.93 41.15 13.28
C ARG A 464 16.42 41.36 13.00
N ARG A 465 17.03 40.40 12.31
CA ARG A 465 18.45 40.47 11.89
C ARG A 465 18.66 41.24 10.59
N LYS A 466 17.60 41.84 10.01
CA LYS A 466 17.62 42.60 8.75
C LYS A 466 18.23 41.81 7.57
N VAL A 467 18.00 40.51 7.53
CA VAL A 467 18.43 39.63 6.43
C VAL A 467 17.40 39.74 5.32
N SER A 468 17.81 40.16 4.12
CA SER A 468 16.94 40.30 2.93
C SER A 468 17.14 39.18 1.91
N ALA A 469 18.09 38.28 2.12
CA ALA A 469 18.38 37.18 1.19
C ALA A 469 17.18 36.23 1.02
N PRO A 470 17.04 35.59 -0.13
CA PRO A 470 16.08 34.51 -0.36
C PRO A 470 16.19 33.42 0.71
N VAL A 471 15.05 32.85 1.10
CA VAL A 471 15.00 31.78 2.10
C VAL A 471 14.46 30.51 1.45
N VAL A 472 15.19 29.41 1.62
CA VAL A 472 14.68 28.07 1.32
C VAL A 472 14.48 27.34 2.64
N THR A 473 13.30 26.80 2.85
CA THR A 473 12.99 26.05 4.08
C THR A 473 12.20 24.77 3.75
N THR A 474 12.25 23.79 4.64
CA THR A 474 11.37 22.64 4.53
C THR A 474 9.91 23.05 4.72
N ALA A 475 8.99 22.52 3.91
CA ALA A 475 7.55 22.78 4.06
C ALA A 475 7.02 22.33 5.42
N SER A 476 7.61 21.28 6.02
CA SER A 476 7.30 20.77 7.35
C SER A 476 7.57 21.78 8.49
N ALA A 477 8.23 22.90 8.20
CA ALA A 477 8.41 23.99 9.17
C ALA A 477 7.14 24.86 9.37
N PHE A 478 6.09 24.64 8.58
CA PHE A 478 4.86 25.45 8.62
C PHE A 478 3.60 24.60 8.76
N ASP A 479 2.69 25.04 9.61
CA ASP A 479 1.29 24.63 9.58
C ASP A 479 0.54 25.51 8.56
N PHE A 480 0.21 24.96 7.41
CA PHE A 480 -0.50 25.67 6.33
C PHE A 480 -1.94 26.05 6.67
N TYR A 481 -2.54 25.46 7.70
CA TYR A 481 -3.88 25.84 8.17
C TYR A 481 -3.84 27.03 9.13
N ARG A 482 -2.79 27.14 9.94
CA ARG A 482 -2.63 28.23 10.94
C ARG A 482 -1.92 29.45 10.37
N ASN A 483 -1.04 29.25 9.40
CA ASN A 483 -0.28 30.34 8.80
C ASN A 483 -1.07 31.01 7.67
N ALA A 484 -1.30 32.32 7.81
CA ALA A 484 -1.94 33.11 6.77
C ALA A 484 -1.06 33.20 5.51
N GLY A 485 -1.68 33.32 4.34
CA GLY A 485 -0.98 33.51 3.06
C GLY A 485 0.02 34.68 3.07
N SER A 486 -0.27 35.73 3.84
CA SER A 486 0.64 36.85 4.04
C SER A 486 1.98 36.47 4.67
N THR A 487 2.07 35.37 5.43
CA THR A 487 3.34 34.85 5.98
C THR A 487 4.28 34.43 4.87
N PHE A 488 3.75 33.79 3.82
CA PHE A 488 4.52 33.25 2.70
C PHE A 488 4.92 34.34 1.68
N ASN A 489 4.22 35.48 1.66
CA ASN A 489 4.48 36.60 0.75
C ASN A 489 5.45 37.66 1.29
N ARG A 490 5.92 37.53 2.53
CA ARG A 490 6.76 38.56 3.19
C ARG A 490 8.15 38.73 2.56
N ARG A 491 8.63 37.72 1.81
CA ARG A 491 9.97 37.72 1.18
C ARG A 491 10.05 36.65 0.10
N ASP A 492 11.16 36.56 -0.61
CA ASP A 492 11.47 35.45 -1.50
C ASP A 492 11.64 34.16 -0.68
N LEU A 493 10.54 33.45 -0.48
CA LEU A 493 10.44 32.23 0.29
C LEU A 493 10.15 31.06 -0.64
N TYR A 494 11.02 30.07 -0.59
CA TYR A 494 10.89 28.82 -1.34
C TYR A 494 10.78 27.66 -0.35
N LEU A 495 9.86 26.75 -0.61
CA LEU A 495 9.61 25.60 0.24
C LEU A 495 10.11 24.33 -0.45
N LEU A 496 11.03 23.64 0.18
CA LEU A 496 11.37 22.26 -0.16
C LEU A 496 10.22 21.36 0.27
N TYR A 497 9.46 20.85 -0.68
CA TYR A 497 8.21 20.15 -0.41
C TYR A 497 8.10 18.84 -1.21
N PRO A 498 8.81 17.77 -0.82
CA PRO A 498 8.77 16.49 -1.53
C PRO A 498 7.36 15.94 -1.74
N ASP A 499 6.50 16.13 -0.76
CA ASP A 499 5.12 15.59 -0.71
C ASP A 499 4.09 16.62 -1.25
N PHE A 500 4.51 17.53 -2.11
CA PHE A 500 3.63 18.57 -2.65
C PHE A 500 2.53 17.99 -3.53
N ILE A 501 1.30 18.34 -3.21
CA ILE A 501 0.10 18.00 -3.98
C ILE A 501 -0.59 19.30 -4.39
N ASP A 502 -0.71 19.51 -5.69
CA ASP A 502 -1.52 20.62 -6.22
C ASP A 502 -3.00 20.20 -6.25
N THR A 503 -3.72 20.67 -5.23
CA THR A 503 -5.15 20.35 -5.04
C THR A 503 -6.08 20.93 -6.10
N SER A 504 -5.58 21.76 -7.03
CA SER A 504 -6.38 22.30 -8.14
C SER A 504 -6.42 21.37 -9.36
N ARG A 505 -5.57 20.34 -9.41
CA ARG A 505 -5.51 19.41 -10.55
C ARG A 505 -6.66 18.41 -10.52
N GLU A 506 -7.26 18.18 -11.69
CA GLU A 506 -8.41 17.27 -11.85
C GLU A 506 -8.18 15.87 -11.27
N PRO A 507 -7.04 15.18 -11.51
CA PRO A 507 -6.82 13.84 -10.93
C PRO A 507 -6.81 13.85 -9.39
N VAL A 508 -6.32 14.94 -8.79
CA VAL A 508 -6.29 15.10 -7.31
C VAL A 508 -7.70 15.28 -6.77
N VAL A 509 -8.49 16.14 -7.41
CA VAL A 509 -9.90 16.37 -7.02
C VAL A 509 -10.70 15.06 -7.14
N ALA A 510 -10.59 14.36 -8.28
CA ALA A 510 -11.28 13.09 -8.49
C ALA A 510 -10.89 12.01 -7.47
N PHE A 511 -9.59 11.92 -7.13
CA PHE A 511 -9.12 11.01 -6.10
C PHE A 511 -9.68 11.35 -4.72
N GLN A 512 -9.69 12.65 -4.36
CA GLN A 512 -10.24 13.11 -3.08
C GLN A 512 -11.72 12.77 -2.95
N GLU A 513 -12.52 13.02 -3.99
CA GLU A 513 -13.94 12.69 -4.01
C GLU A 513 -14.17 11.18 -3.84
N GLN A 514 -13.44 10.36 -4.57
CA GLN A 514 -13.53 8.90 -4.46
C GLN A 514 -13.09 8.40 -3.06
N TYR A 515 -12.04 9.00 -2.50
CA TYR A 515 -11.55 8.64 -1.17
C TYR A 515 -12.57 9.00 -0.09
N VAL A 516 -13.12 10.22 -0.13
CA VAL A 516 -14.17 10.67 0.80
C VAL A 516 -15.41 9.78 0.69
N ALA A 517 -15.84 9.43 -0.51
CA ALA A 517 -16.98 8.53 -0.72
C ALA A 517 -16.75 7.13 -0.10
N LYS A 518 -15.51 6.63 -0.09
CA LYS A 518 -15.17 5.30 0.48
C LYS A 518 -14.86 5.32 1.97
N ARG A 519 -14.30 6.43 2.50
CA ARG A 519 -13.69 6.48 3.83
C ARG A 519 -14.31 7.50 4.77
N ASN A 520 -15.19 8.38 4.29
CA ASN A 520 -15.76 9.51 5.03
C ASN A 520 -14.70 10.44 5.65
N THR A 521 -13.53 10.54 5.04
CA THR A 521 -12.43 11.42 5.48
C THR A 521 -11.61 11.88 4.29
N ILE A 522 -10.94 13.01 4.41
CA ILE A 522 -10.02 13.53 3.41
C ILE A 522 -8.77 12.62 3.37
N PRO A 523 -8.25 12.28 2.18
CA PRO A 523 -7.03 11.48 2.07
C PRO A 523 -5.84 12.23 2.69
N SER A 524 -5.01 11.50 3.45
CA SER A 524 -3.71 12.00 3.87
C SER A 524 -2.71 11.97 2.71
N VAL A 525 -1.58 12.62 2.87
CA VAL A 525 -0.47 12.52 1.90
C VAL A 525 -0.04 11.07 1.69
N PHE A 526 -0.05 10.25 2.73
CA PHE A 526 0.30 8.83 2.62
C PHE A 526 -0.68 8.02 1.77
N ALA A 527 -1.97 8.36 1.79
CA ALA A 527 -2.94 7.73 0.89
C ALA A 527 -2.63 8.07 -0.59
N SER A 528 -2.27 9.32 -0.86
CA SER A 528 -1.85 9.76 -2.20
C SER A 528 -0.54 9.11 -2.64
N GLU A 529 0.44 8.99 -1.75
CA GLU A 529 1.70 8.27 -2.01
C GLU A 529 1.46 6.80 -2.33
N GLY A 530 0.65 6.12 -1.52
CA GLY A 530 0.29 4.72 -1.75
C GLY A 530 -0.39 4.52 -3.10
N TYR A 531 -1.26 5.45 -3.49
CA TYR A 531 -1.93 5.45 -4.80
C TYR A 531 -0.92 5.61 -5.94
N ASP A 532 -0.11 6.66 -5.90
CA ASP A 532 0.85 6.96 -6.96
C ASP A 532 1.89 5.87 -7.16
N MET A 533 2.46 5.35 -6.08
CA MET A 533 3.43 4.25 -6.13
C MET A 533 2.86 3.01 -6.81
N MET A 534 1.69 2.60 -6.36
CA MET A 534 1.05 1.40 -6.88
C MET A 534 0.66 1.58 -8.35
N LEU A 535 0.17 2.76 -8.72
CA LEU A 535 -0.20 3.10 -10.10
C LEU A 535 1.03 3.08 -11.01
N PHE A 536 2.13 3.74 -10.59
CA PHE A 536 3.36 3.80 -11.38
C PHE A 536 3.98 2.42 -11.58
N PHE A 537 4.27 1.70 -10.49
CA PHE A 537 4.94 0.40 -10.59
C PHE A 537 4.04 -0.66 -11.22
N GLY A 538 2.72 -0.62 -11.01
CA GLY A 538 1.77 -1.49 -11.69
C GLY A 538 1.77 -1.29 -13.22
N ARG A 539 1.76 -0.05 -13.68
CA ARG A 539 1.90 0.29 -15.11
C ARG A 539 3.26 -0.13 -15.67
N GLN A 540 4.36 0.05 -14.89
CA GLN A 540 5.69 -0.39 -15.31
C GLN A 540 5.78 -1.91 -15.46
N LEU A 541 5.20 -2.67 -14.53
CA LEU A 541 5.11 -4.13 -14.65
C LEU A 541 4.34 -4.56 -15.91
N ALA A 542 3.21 -3.91 -16.20
CA ALA A 542 2.41 -4.22 -17.39
C ALA A 542 3.14 -3.88 -18.69
N LYS A 543 3.86 -2.75 -18.74
CA LYS A 543 4.59 -2.27 -19.92
C LYS A 543 5.88 -3.04 -20.19
N ASN A 544 6.66 -3.31 -19.15
CA ASN A 544 8.04 -3.79 -19.23
C ASN A 544 8.22 -5.23 -18.70
N GLY A 545 7.16 -5.82 -18.14
CA GLY A 545 7.23 -7.08 -17.41
C GLY A 545 8.19 -6.96 -16.21
N LEU A 546 8.84 -8.08 -15.86
CA LEU A 546 9.86 -8.09 -14.80
C LEU A 546 11.20 -7.46 -15.21
N GLN A 547 11.31 -6.98 -16.45
CA GLN A 547 12.54 -6.37 -16.99
C GLN A 547 12.56 -4.86 -16.80
N THR A 548 12.34 -4.37 -15.59
CA THR A 548 12.54 -2.94 -15.24
C THR A 548 14.00 -2.50 -15.32
N ARG A 549 14.88 -3.30 -15.95
CA ARG A 549 16.32 -3.04 -16.07
C ARG A 549 16.69 -1.86 -16.97
N THR A 550 15.79 -1.44 -17.84
CA THR A 550 16.05 -0.31 -18.73
C THR A 550 15.60 0.98 -18.05
N ARG A 551 16.47 1.60 -17.26
CA ARG A 551 16.19 2.82 -16.50
C ARG A 551 15.67 3.99 -17.33
N SER A 552 16.04 4.08 -18.59
CA SER A 552 15.65 5.17 -19.49
C SER A 552 14.15 5.41 -19.60
N ASN A 553 13.32 4.41 -19.25
CA ASN A 553 11.88 4.49 -19.33
C ASN A 553 11.18 4.59 -17.94
N LEU A 554 11.95 4.63 -16.84
CA LEU A 554 11.42 4.72 -15.49
C LEU A 554 11.21 6.17 -15.06
N HIS A 555 10.40 6.90 -15.79
CA HIS A 555 9.92 8.22 -15.42
C HIS A 555 8.40 8.33 -15.70
N SER A 556 7.77 9.25 -15.03
CA SER A 556 6.35 9.56 -15.17
C SER A 556 6.13 11.02 -15.49
N ASP A 557 5.12 11.30 -16.30
CA ASP A 557 4.60 12.65 -16.42
C ASP A 557 3.80 13.01 -15.16
N THR A 558 3.94 14.25 -14.70
CA THR A 558 3.28 14.73 -13.47
C THR A 558 1.77 14.73 -13.56
N ASP A 559 1.21 14.83 -14.78
CA ASP A 559 -0.22 15.00 -14.99
C ASP A 559 -1.05 13.76 -14.60
N ASP A 560 -0.44 12.59 -14.63
CA ASP A 560 -1.12 11.31 -14.31
C ASP A 560 -1.12 10.95 -12.83
N TYR A 561 -0.34 11.64 -11.99
CA TYR A 561 -0.10 11.30 -10.58
C TYR A 561 -0.58 12.41 -9.65
N LEU A 562 -0.88 12.06 -8.42
CA LEU A 562 -1.40 13.00 -7.41
C LEU A 562 -0.29 13.93 -6.89
N LEU A 563 0.88 13.35 -6.61
CA LEU A 563 2.08 14.08 -6.26
C LEU A 563 2.78 14.59 -7.53
N SER A 564 4.09 14.74 -7.47
CA SER A 564 4.89 15.23 -8.59
C SER A 564 5.44 14.12 -9.51
N GLY A 565 5.02 12.87 -9.30
CA GLY A 565 5.44 11.71 -10.08
C GLY A 565 6.80 11.14 -9.69
N PHE A 566 7.39 10.33 -10.58
CA PHE A 566 8.60 9.58 -10.34
C PHE A 566 9.62 9.72 -11.46
N ASP A 567 10.89 9.79 -11.11
CA ASP A 567 12.01 9.73 -12.05
C ASP A 567 13.15 8.89 -11.46
N TYR A 568 13.41 7.74 -12.08
CA TYR A 568 14.48 6.82 -11.73
C TYR A 568 15.51 6.64 -12.88
N THR A 569 15.55 7.57 -13.82
CA THR A 569 16.39 7.45 -15.02
C THR A 569 17.89 7.37 -14.71
N GLN A 570 18.35 8.01 -13.64
CA GLN A 570 19.77 8.05 -13.26
C GLN A 570 20.09 7.14 -12.06
N THR A 571 19.22 7.07 -11.06
CA THR A 571 19.44 6.33 -9.82
C THR A 571 18.18 5.57 -9.41
N ASN A 572 18.26 4.72 -8.39
CA ASN A 572 17.11 4.05 -7.78
C ASN A 572 16.37 4.92 -6.74
N GLU A 573 16.77 6.16 -6.60
CA GLU A 573 16.11 7.17 -5.78
C GLU A 573 15.22 8.03 -6.66
N ASN A 574 14.03 8.39 -6.17
CA ASN A 574 13.19 9.35 -6.88
C ASN A 574 13.93 10.70 -6.97
N GLN A 575 14.09 11.21 -8.18
CA GLN A 575 14.81 12.46 -8.45
C GLN A 575 13.91 13.68 -8.50
N ILE A 576 12.61 13.48 -8.40
CA ILE A 576 11.65 14.58 -8.37
C ILE A 576 11.58 15.16 -6.97
N VAL A 577 12.03 16.39 -6.83
CA VAL A 577 12.03 17.15 -5.58
C VAL A 577 11.35 18.49 -5.84
N PRO A 578 10.06 18.62 -5.54
CA PRO A 578 9.36 19.88 -5.71
C PRO A 578 9.91 20.99 -4.81
N ILE A 579 10.19 22.13 -5.41
CA ILE A 579 10.39 23.41 -4.74
C ILE A 579 9.19 24.26 -5.09
N VAL A 580 8.51 24.76 -4.08
CA VAL A 580 7.27 25.53 -4.28
C VAL A 580 7.41 26.93 -3.72
N LYS A 581 6.67 27.86 -4.29
CA LYS A 581 6.52 29.24 -3.85
C LYS A 581 5.06 29.57 -3.71
N TYR A 582 4.75 30.52 -2.83
CA TYR A 582 3.38 31.02 -2.71
C TYR A 582 3.21 32.18 -3.71
N GLU A 583 2.31 32.01 -4.68
CA GLU A 583 1.97 32.98 -5.71
C GLU A 583 0.47 32.99 -5.93
N ASP A 584 -0.11 34.15 -6.11
CA ASP A 584 -1.55 34.35 -6.41
C ASP A 584 -2.51 33.56 -5.50
N GLY A 585 -2.19 33.51 -4.20
CA GLY A 585 -3.04 32.87 -3.22
C GLY A 585 -2.88 31.36 -3.06
N ARG A 586 -1.93 30.74 -3.78
CA ARG A 586 -1.69 29.29 -3.75
C ARG A 586 -0.19 28.95 -3.78
N LEU A 587 0.12 27.70 -3.43
CA LEU A 587 1.46 27.16 -3.61
C LEU A 587 1.63 26.67 -5.06
N VAL A 588 2.70 27.10 -5.71
CA VAL A 588 3.03 26.76 -7.10
C VAL A 588 4.42 26.14 -7.15
N LYS A 589 4.57 25.05 -7.88
CA LYS A 589 5.87 24.42 -8.15
C LYS A 589 6.68 25.33 -9.08
N VAL A 590 7.96 25.59 -8.72
CA VAL A 590 8.84 26.53 -9.45
C VAL A 590 10.09 25.88 -10.09
N ASN A 591 10.19 24.54 -9.99
CA ASN A 591 11.30 23.77 -10.60
C ASN A 591 10.83 22.57 -11.41
#